data_5c3f8ff9934fd60cf9588ebaad372d33
#
_entry.id   5c3f8ff9934fd60cf9588ebaad372d33
#
_cell.length_a   1.000
_cell.length_b   1.000
_cell.length_c   1.000
_cell.angle_alpha   90.00
_cell.angle_beta   90.00
_cell.angle_gamma   90.00
#
_symmetry.space_group_name_H-M   'P 1'
#
loop_
_entity.id
_entity.type
_entity.pdbx_description
1 polymer ?
#
loop_
_entity_poly.entity_id
_entity_poly.type
_entity_poly.pdbx_seq_one_letter_code
_entity_poly.pdbx_strand_id
1 'polypeptide(L)'
;MAGKYTPRSNSRTILFLFLIAFSLILFLFLFLFSVSPLRNSAPSHSLPHFQLRNVETSFVTSLEHFLANANSHSPTPPDQQNDIGKLDDAVYHSEMDRLFSDPYYPLSLPLRVYVYDMPPKFTYDLLWLFKNTYADTSNLTSNGSPVHRLITQHSIDYWLWADLIAPQSDRLLSSVVRVHRQHQADLFYVPFFTTISFFLMDKQPCKALYREALKWITDQPAWKRSGGRDHILPVHHPWSFKSVRRYVKNAIWLLPDMDSTGNWYKPGQVFLEKDLILPYVPNVDLCDARCLSETNPKRDTLLFFRGRLKRNAGGKIRSKLVVELREADGVIIEEGTAGEGGKEAAQIGMRKSRFCLSPAGDTPSSARLFDAIVSGCIPVIISDELELPFEGILDYRKIALFVSSDDAVKPGWLLKYLKDMRPAHIKEMQQNLAKYSRHFLYSSPAQPLGPEDLVWKMMAGKVVNIKLHTRRSQRVVQGSRNGCTCECKVSNITNTASVIS
;
A
#
# COMPACT_ATOMS: atom_id res chain seq x y z
N MET A 1 13.69 8.53 -87.02
CA MET A 1 14.73 8.84 -86.00
C MET A 1 14.20 9.93 -85.11
N ALA A 2 13.70 9.60 -83.93
CA ALA A 2 13.13 10.54 -82.95
C ALA A 2 14.01 10.51 -81.72
N GLY A 3 14.76 11.63 -81.52
CA GLY A 3 15.62 11.80 -80.34
C GLY A 3 14.79 12.15 -79.12
N LYS A 4 14.92 11.37 -78.05
CA LYS A 4 14.36 11.66 -76.69
C LYS A 4 15.24 12.67 -75.99
N TYR A 5 14.70 13.85 -75.73
CA TYR A 5 15.25 14.82 -74.81
C TYR A 5 14.88 14.40 -73.37
N THR A 6 15.86 14.12 -72.54
CA THR A 6 15.70 14.02 -71.05
C THR A 6 16.11 15.36 -70.42
N PRO A 7 15.28 16.00 -69.62
CA PRO A 7 15.70 17.20 -68.88
C PRO A 7 16.67 16.84 -67.81
N ARG A 8 17.84 17.41 -67.81
CA ARG A 8 18.83 17.35 -66.70
C ARG A 8 18.31 18.19 -65.53
N SER A 9 17.83 17.53 -64.52
CA SER A 9 17.46 18.16 -63.29
C SER A 9 18.70 18.79 -62.58
N ASN A 10 18.67 20.14 -62.44
CA ASN A 10 19.72 20.90 -61.74
C ASN A 10 19.66 20.63 -60.23
N SER A 11 20.39 19.62 -59.79
CA SER A 11 20.54 19.24 -58.36
C SER A 11 20.93 20.42 -57.46
N ARG A 12 21.66 21.41 -58.01
CA ARG A 12 22.02 22.63 -57.27
C ARG A 12 20.83 23.54 -57.02
N THR A 13 19.87 23.64 -57.90
CA THR A 13 18.65 24.46 -57.71
C THR A 13 17.74 23.84 -56.67
N ILE A 14 17.61 22.52 -56.63
CA ILE A 14 16.83 21.81 -55.63
C ILE A 14 17.47 21.96 -54.25
N LEU A 15 18.79 21.84 -54.13
CA LEU A 15 19.50 22.03 -52.86
C LEU A 15 19.36 23.48 -52.34
N PHE A 16 19.38 24.46 -53.24
CA PHE A 16 19.21 25.88 -52.89
C PHE A 16 17.78 26.17 -52.37
N LEU A 17 16.77 25.59 -53.02
CA LEU A 17 15.38 25.70 -52.56
C LEU A 17 15.15 25.02 -51.20
N PHE A 18 15.80 23.87 -50.94
CA PHE A 18 15.76 23.21 -49.65
C PHE A 18 16.40 24.03 -48.51
N LEU A 19 17.53 24.70 -48.80
CA LEU A 19 18.21 25.57 -47.84
C LEU A 19 17.38 26.81 -47.51
N ILE A 20 16.69 27.40 -48.50
CA ILE A 20 15.79 28.55 -48.28
C ILE A 20 14.57 28.11 -47.45
N ALA A 21 13.95 26.97 -47.77
CA ALA A 21 12.82 26.45 -47.02
C ALA A 21 13.20 26.12 -45.56
N PHE A 22 14.36 25.50 -45.35
CA PHE A 22 14.87 25.22 -43.99
C PHE A 22 15.17 26.49 -43.20
N SER A 23 15.77 27.51 -43.85
CA SER A 23 16.02 28.80 -43.21
C SER A 23 14.74 29.53 -42.83
N LEU A 24 13.70 29.46 -43.66
CA LEU A 24 12.38 30.04 -43.39
C LEU A 24 11.68 29.33 -42.25
N ILE A 25 11.74 27.99 -42.16
CA ILE A 25 11.17 27.19 -41.08
C ILE A 25 11.91 27.49 -39.76
N LEU A 26 13.23 27.57 -39.81
CA LEU A 26 14.03 27.92 -38.62
C LEU A 26 13.74 29.34 -38.11
N PHE A 27 13.57 30.31 -39.03
CA PHE A 27 13.21 31.67 -38.71
C PHE A 27 11.80 31.75 -38.13
N LEU A 28 10.84 31.00 -38.68
CA LEU A 28 9.49 30.92 -38.13
C LEU A 28 9.47 30.31 -36.72
N PHE A 29 10.28 29.27 -36.53
CA PHE A 29 10.44 28.61 -35.25
C PHE A 29 11.02 29.57 -34.17
N LEU A 30 12.10 30.28 -34.52
CA LEU A 30 12.70 31.27 -33.65
C LEU A 30 11.75 32.46 -33.37
N PHE A 31 10.97 32.88 -34.39
CA PHE A 31 9.98 33.95 -34.22
C PHE A 31 8.83 33.53 -33.31
N LEU A 32 8.32 32.32 -33.43
CA LEU A 32 7.27 31.79 -32.59
C LEU A 32 7.74 31.62 -31.13
N PHE A 33 9.02 31.31 -30.91
CA PHE A 33 9.60 31.27 -29.56
C PHE A 33 9.93 32.67 -28.99
N SER A 34 10.13 33.67 -29.84
CA SER A 34 10.42 35.05 -29.41
C SER A 34 9.16 35.89 -29.17
N VAL A 35 8.00 35.44 -29.62
CA VAL A 35 6.69 36.08 -29.38
C VAL A 35 5.89 35.34 -28.31
N SER A 36 6.56 34.81 -27.29
CA SER A 36 5.88 34.52 -26.04
C SER A 36 5.64 35.83 -25.31
N PRO A 37 4.38 36.19 -24.98
CA PRO A 37 4.15 37.40 -24.22
C PRO A 37 4.91 37.30 -22.90
N LEU A 38 5.80 38.26 -22.67
CA LEU A 38 6.36 38.56 -21.35
C LEU A 38 5.20 38.74 -20.38
N ARG A 39 4.85 37.67 -19.69
CA ARG A 39 3.98 37.75 -18.53
C ARG A 39 4.81 38.43 -17.47
N ASN A 40 4.41 39.64 -17.14
CA ASN A 40 4.98 40.51 -16.16
C ASN A 40 5.46 39.68 -14.95
N SER A 41 6.75 39.77 -14.69
CA SER A 41 7.34 39.40 -13.42
C SER A 41 6.61 40.17 -12.33
N ALA A 42 5.76 39.50 -11.59
CA ALA A 42 5.34 39.99 -10.30
C ALA A 42 6.59 40.16 -9.43
N PRO A 43 6.68 41.24 -8.65
CA PRO A 43 7.84 41.48 -7.82
C PRO A 43 8.03 40.32 -6.87
N SER A 44 9.26 39.87 -6.75
CA SER A 44 9.68 38.90 -5.73
C SER A 44 9.41 39.52 -4.36
N HIS A 45 8.23 39.30 -3.84
CA HIS A 45 8.00 39.48 -2.42
C HIS A 45 8.74 38.32 -1.74
N SER A 46 9.88 38.67 -1.15
CA SER A 46 10.49 37.88 -0.10
C SER A 46 9.40 37.54 0.92
N LEU A 47 8.94 36.31 0.92
CA LEU A 47 8.02 35.80 1.93
C LEU A 47 8.68 36.02 3.31
N PRO A 48 8.03 36.74 4.23
CA PRO A 48 8.58 36.90 5.56
C PRO A 48 8.68 35.53 6.22
N HIS A 49 9.84 35.25 6.78
CA HIS A 49 10.22 34.04 7.49
C HIS A 49 9.34 33.70 8.71
N PHE A 50 8.24 34.43 8.92
CA PHE A 50 7.48 34.46 10.17
C PHE A 50 6.19 33.65 10.18
N GLN A 51 5.77 32.98 9.08
CA GLN A 51 4.46 32.34 9.05
C GLN A 51 4.45 30.85 8.59
N LEU A 52 5.59 30.23 8.35
CA LEU A 52 5.63 28.82 7.92
C LEU A 52 5.00 27.87 8.95
N ARG A 53 5.15 28.14 10.25
CA ARG A 53 4.59 27.27 11.30
C ARG A 53 3.05 27.27 11.32
N ASN A 54 2.42 28.42 11.04
CA ASN A 54 0.96 28.53 11.05
C ASN A 54 0.30 28.04 9.76
N VAL A 55 1.02 28.05 8.63
CA VAL A 55 0.52 27.54 7.34
C VAL A 55 0.55 26.01 7.31
N GLU A 56 1.58 25.39 7.87
CA GLU A 56 1.71 23.94 7.96
C GLU A 56 0.62 23.31 8.85
N THR A 57 0.39 23.90 10.03
CA THR A 57 -0.71 23.49 10.93
C THR A 57 -2.08 23.75 10.29
N SER A 58 -2.24 24.82 9.53
CA SER A 58 -3.49 25.14 8.84
C SER A 58 -3.83 24.14 7.73
N PHE A 59 -2.83 23.66 6.97
CA PHE A 59 -3.07 22.67 5.92
C PHE A 59 -3.44 21.31 6.50
N VAL A 60 -2.70 20.82 7.48
CA VAL A 60 -2.99 19.55 8.15
C VAL A 60 -4.35 19.62 8.83
N THR A 61 -4.63 20.68 9.59
CA THR A 61 -5.94 20.90 10.22
C THR A 61 -7.06 21.00 9.18
N SER A 62 -6.82 21.67 8.05
CA SER A 62 -7.80 21.76 6.95
C SER A 62 -8.05 20.39 6.30
N LEU A 63 -7.02 19.57 6.14
CA LEU A 63 -7.13 18.21 5.60
C LEU A 63 -7.86 17.28 6.58
N GLU A 64 -7.53 17.37 7.86
CA GLU A 64 -8.22 16.61 8.92
C GLU A 64 -9.69 17.02 9.07
N HIS A 65 -9.98 18.32 9.01
CA HIS A 65 -11.36 18.83 8.99
C HIS A 65 -12.13 18.34 7.77
N PHE A 66 -11.48 18.29 6.61
CA PHE A 66 -12.07 17.76 5.39
C PHE A 66 -12.36 16.25 5.52
N LEU A 67 -11.44 15.49 6.11
CA LEU A 67 -11.62 14.07 6.39
C LEU A 67 -12.74 13.81 7.41
N ALA A 68 -12.79 14.60 8.48
CA ALA A 68 -13.83 14.50 9.50
C ALA A 68 -15.22 14.85 8.95
N ASN A 69 -15.33 15.90 8.13
CA ASN A 69 -16.59 16.30 7.51
C ASN A 69 -17.06 15.28 6.46
N ALA A 70 -16.15 14.61 5.79
CA ALA A 70 -16.48 13.55 4.86
C ALA A 70 -17.10 12.32 5.56
N ASN A 71 -16.64 12.00 6.75
CA ASN A 71 -17.20 10.95 7.59
C ASN A 71 -18.58 11.33 8.20
N SER A 72 -18.86 12.65 8.35
CA SER A 72 -20.12 13.15 8.94
C SER A 72 -21.28 13.24 7.95
N HIS A 73 -21.05 13.07 6.65
CA HIS A 73 -22.09 13.09 5.63
C HIS A 73 -22.69 11.71 5.31
N SER A 74 -22.30 10.66 6.01
CA SER A 74 -23.12 9.46 6.11
C SER A 74 -24.30 9.77 7.05
N PRO A 75 -25.55 9.77 6.60
CA PRO A 75 -26.69 9.94 7.50
C PRO A 75 -26.72 8.72 8.41
N THR A 76 -26.29 8.91 9.65
CA THR A 76 -26.52 7.94 10.73
C THR A 76 -27.98 8.07 11.11
N PRO A 77 -28.83 7.06 10.88
CA PRO A 77 -30.16 7.05 11.50
C PRO A 77 -30.00 6.92 13.01
N PRO A 78 -30.88 7.55 13.80
CA PRO A 78 -30.77 7.47 15.24
C PRO A 78 -30.94 6.02 15.71
N ASP A 79 -30.08 5.65 16.65
CA ASP A 79 -29.99 4.44 17.45
C ASP A 79 -31.26 3.57 17.54
N GLN A 80 -31.22 2.44 16.87
CA GLN A 80 -31.74 1.18 17.36
C GLN A 80 -30.64 0.12 17.09
N GLN A 81 -29.55 0.22 17.84
CA GLN A 81 -28.60 -0.86 17.93
C GLN A 81 -29.21 -1.95 18.80
N ASN A 82 -29.49 -3.09 18.22
CA ASN A 82 -29.82 -4.31 18.92
C ASN A 82 -28.69 -4.61 19.92
N ASP A 83 -29.03 -4.78 21.19
CA ASP A 83 -28.11 -5.09 22.31
C ASP A 83 -27.25 -6.35 22.07
N ILE A 84 -27.65 -7.23 21.17
CA ILE A 84 -26.91 -8.43 20.76
C ILE A 84 -25.59 -8.09 20.06
N GLY A 85 -25.57 -7.03 19.22
CA GLY A 85 -24.32 -6.59 18.55
C GLY A 85 -23.30 -5.99 19.51
N LYS A 86 -23.78 -5.29 20.55
CA LYS A 86 -22.90 -4.71 21.60
C LYS A 86 -22.27 -5.78 22.47
N LEU A 87 -23.00 -6.86 22.79
CA LEU A 87 -22.48 -7.96 23.58
C LEU A 87 -21.40 -8.75 22.82
N ASP A 88 -21.63 -9.04 21.55
CA ASP A 88 -20.66 -9.72 20.68
C ASP A 88 -19.39 -8.89 20.46
N ASP A 89 -19.51 -7.57 20.34
CA ASP A 89 -18.37 -6.67 20.24
C ASP A 89 -17.57 -6.62 21.54
N ALA A 90 -18.24 -6.59 22.71
CA ALA A 90 -17.56 -6.62 24.01
C ALA A 90 -16.81 -7.94 24.23
N VAL A 91 -17.38 -9.08 23.85
CA VAL A 91 -16.72 -10.40 23.92
C VAL A 91 -15.53 -10.44 22.99
N TYR A 92 -15.67 -9.97 21.75
CA TYR A 92 -14.58 -9.92 20.79
C TYR A 92 -13.43 -9.01 21.26
N HIS A 93 -13.74 -7.82 21.78
CA HIS A 93 -12.74 -6.94 22.38
C HIS A 93 -12.05 -7.60 23.56
N SER A 94 -12.78 -8.31 24.42
CA SER A 94 -12.19 -8.99 25.56
C SER A 94 -11.26 -10.15 25.16
N GLU A 95 -11.59 -10.87 24.09
CA GLU A 95 -10.71 -11.91 23.53
C GLU A 95 -9.45 -11.31 22.90
N MET A 96 -9.57 -10.21 22.17
CA MET A 96 -8.43 -9.50 21.59
C MET A 96 -7.57 -8.87 22.68
N ASP A 97 -8.18 -8.28 23.71
CA ASP A 97 -7.45 -7.74 24.87
C ASP A 97 -6.73 -8.85 25.64
N ARG A 98 -7.29 -10.06 25.75
CA ARG A 98 -6.59 -11.22 26.32
C ARG A 98 -5.38 -11.63 25.50
N LEU A 99 -5.48 -11.68 24.17
CA LEU A 99 -4.33 -11.98 23.30
C LEU A 99 -3.20 -10.96 23.47
N PHE A 100 -3.53 -9.69 23.71
CA PHE A 100 -2.55 -8.63 23.94
C PHE A 100 -2.15 -8.46 25.41
N SER A 101 -2.89 -9.05 26.36
CA SER A 101 -2.59 -9.02 27.80
C SER A 101 -1.73 -10.21 28.23
N ASP A 102 -1.33 -11.09 27.30
CA ASP A 102 -0.41 -12.18 27.57
C ASP A 102 0.89 -11.60 28.17
N PRO A 103 1.32 -12.04 29.37
CA PRO A 103 2.56 -11.56 30.01
C PRO A 103 3.83 -11.81 29.17
N TYR A 104 3.76 -12.66 28.15
CA TYR A 104 4.80 -12.81 27.12
C TYR A 104 4.79 -11.72 26.05
N TYR A 105 3.74 -10.90 25.97
CA TYR A 105 3.73 -9.68 25.17
C TYR A 105 4.11 -8.48 26.07
N PRO A 106 5.32 -7.93 25.98
CA PRO A 106 5.78 -6.83 26.85
C PRO A 106 5.16 -5.49 26.48
N LEU A 107 3.82 -5.37 26.47
CA LEU A 107 3.08 -4.21 25.98
C LEU A 107 2.50 -3.32 27.08
N SER A 108 3.11 -3.30 28.27
CA SER A 108 2.67 -2.40 29.34
C SER A 108 3.02 -0.92 29.11
N LEU A 109 3.91 -0.61 28.16
CA LEU A 109 4.32 0.76 27.88
C LEU A 109 4.11 1.11 26.39
N PRO A 110 3.57 2.30 26.08
CA PRO A 110 3.39 2.74 24.71
C PRO A 110 4.74 2.83 23.99
N LEU A 111 4.75 2.44 22.71
CA LEU A 111 5.90 2.57 21.83
C LEU A 111 6.21 4.05 21.60
N ARG A 112 7.44 4.48 21.88
CA ARG A 112 7.85 5.87 21.71
C ARG A 112 8.44 6.08 20.30
N VAL A 113 7.75 6.86 19.50
CA VAL A 113 8.14 7.12 18.11
C VAL A 113 8.50 8.59 17.91
N TYR A 114 9.70 8.84 17.38
CA TYR A 114 10.09 10.16 16.91
C TYR A 114 9.77 10.28 15.43
N VAL A 115 9.01 11.30 15.06
CA VAL A 115 8.72 11.62 13.64
C VAL A 115 9.71 12.67 13.18
N TYR A 116 10.46 12.37 12.13
CA TYR A 116 11.40 13.32 11.56
C TYR A 116 10.69 14.55 10.98
N ASP A 117 11.25 15.72 11.23
CA ASP A 117 10.88 16.96 10.57
C ASP A 117 11.71 17.07 9.27
N MET A 118 11.25 16.37 8.25
CA MET A 118 11.91 16.37 6.94
C MET A 118 11.61 17.67 6.18
N PRO A 119 12.55 18.14 5.31
CA PRO A 119 12.27 19.26 4.43
C PRO A 119 10.93 19.12 3.69
N PRO A 120 10.14 20.21 3.52
CA PRO A 120 8.80 20.18 2.93
C PRO A 120 8.69 19.42 1.60
N LYS A 121 9.74 19.46 0.77
CA LYS A 121 9.77 18.75 -0.52
C LYS A 121 9.56 17.22 -0.42
N PHE A 122 9.78 16.62 0.74
CA PHE A 122 9.56 15.18 0.98
C PHE A 122 8.19 14.88 1.59
N THR A 123 7.53 15.92 2.13
CA THR A 123 6.32 15.82 2.93
C THR A 123 5.22 16.73 2.39
N TYR A 124 5.13 17.96 2.90
CA TYR A 124 4.04 18.87 2.62
C TYR A 124 3.93 19.27 1.15
N ASP A 125 5.03 19.50 0.44
CA ASP A 125 5.00 19.84 -0.98
C ASP A 125 4.38 18.71 -1.81
N LEU A 126 4.61 17.44 -1.42
CA LEU A 126 3.98 16.31 -2.06
C LEU A 126 2.47 16.23 -1.76
N LEU A 127 2.05 16.53 -0.54
CA LEU A 127 0.63 16.64 -0.20
C LEU A 127 -0.05 17.78 -0.95
N TRP A 128 0.62 18.94 -1.07
CA TRP A 128 0.14 20.04 -1.89
C TRP A 128 0.05 19.69 -3.37
N LEU A 129 1.07 19.02 -3.91
CA LEU A 129 1.06 18.51 -5.28
C LEU A 129 -0.14 17.58 -5.48
N PHE A 130 -0.37 16.66 -4.56
CA PHE A 130 -1.51 15.77 -4.58
C PHE A 130 -2.84 16.52 -4.57
N LYS A 131 -3.03 17.43 -3.61
CA LYS A 131 -4.23 18.26 -3.48
C LYS A 131 -4.51 19.06 -4.75
N ASN A 132 -3.48 19.71 -5.31
CA ASN A 132 -3.63 20.53 -6.50
C ASN A 132 -3.93 19.70 -7.76
N THR A 133 -3.34 18.51 -7.87
CA THR A 133 -3.59 17.62 -9.00
C THR A 133 -5.03 17.12 -9.02
N TYR A 134 -5.63 16.94 -7.84
CA TYR A 134 -6.95 16.37 -7.68
C TYR A 134 -7.97 17.33 -7.04
N ALA A 135 -7.72 18.65 -7.16
CA ALA A 135 -8.57 19.70 -6.58
C ALA A 135 -10.03 19.60 -7.03
N ASP A 136 -10.26 19.18 -8.26
CA ASP A 136 -11.62 19.09 -8.85
C ASP A 136 -12.31 17.75 -8.58
N THR A 137 -11.66 16.83 -7.91
CA THR A 137 -12.31 15.57 -7.53
C THR A 137 -13.12 15.77 -6.25
N SER A 138 -14.44 15.91 -6.44
CA SER A 138 -15.41 16.00 -5.34
C SER A 138 -15.65 14.66 -4.63
N ASN A 139 -15.21 13.56 -5.24
CA ASN A 139 -15.52 12.23 -4.76
C ASN A 139 -14.45 11.73 -3.80
N LEU A 140 -14.85 11.57 -2.56
CA LEU A 140 -14.08 10.91 -1.54
C LEU A 140 -13.99 9.41 -1.82
N THR A 141 -12.94 8.78 -1.33
CA THR A 141 -12.89 7.33 -1.32
C THR A 141 -13.90 6.77 -0.33
N SER A 142 -14.18 5.50 -0.46
CA SER A 142 -15.14 4.78 0.38
C SER A 142 -14.89 4.87 1.89
N ASN A 143 -13.66 5.07 2.31
CA ASN A 143 -13.30 5.26 3.71
C ASN A 143 -13.25 6.74 4.14
N GLY A 144 -13.82 7.65 3.35
CA GLY A 144 -13.83 9.08 3.64
C GLY A 144 -12.51 9.80 3.35
N SER A 145 -11.51 9.13 2.81
CA SER A 145 -10.22 9.73 2.48
C SER A 145 -10.28 10.53 1.18
N PRO A 146 -9.63 11.71 1.10
CA PRO A 146 -9.48 12.45 -0.15
C PRO A 146 -8.42 11.84 -1.07
N VAL A 147 -7.84 10.69 -0.71
CA VAL A 147 -6.79 10.05 -1.49
C VAL A 147 -7.34 9.56 -2.84
N HIS A 148 -6.73 10.00 -3.92
CA HIS A 148 -7.15 9.63 -5.26
C HIS A 148 -6.96 8.14 -5.52
N ARG A 149 -7.81 7.57 -6.38
CA ARG A 149 -7.81 6.13 -6.74
C ARG A 149 -6.46 5.56 -7.17
N LEU A 150 -5.56 6.36 -7.73
CA LEU A 150 -4.23 5.90 -8.15
C LEU A 150 -3.32 5.51 -6.99
N ILE A 151 -3.53 6.14 -5.83
CA ILE A 151 -2.72 5.92 -4.62
C ILE A 151 -3.54 5.43 -3.43
N THR A 152 -4.87 5.39 -3.52
CA THR A 152 -5.77 5.03 -2.41
C THR A 152 -5.32 3.75 -1.72
N GLN A 153 -5.13 2.67 -2.47
CA GLN A 153 -4.74 1.38 -1.92
C GLN A 153 -3.33 1.34 -1.31
N HIS A 154 -2.49 2.33 -1.59
CA HIS A 154 -1.10 2.42 -1.11
C HIS A 154 -0.86 3.60 -0.17
N SER A 155 -1.90 4.25 0.35
CA SER A 155 -1.79 5.47 1.16
C SER A 155 -1.51 5.23 2.65
N ILE A 156 -0.95 4.10 3.01
CA ILE A 156 -0.67 3.75 4.41
C ILE A 156 0.34 4.71 5.07
N ASP A 157 1.27 5.25 4.30
CA ASP A 157 2.24 6.25 4.73
C ASP A 157 1.54 7.50 5.26
N TYR A 158 0.45 7.93 4.61
CA TYR A 158 -0.37 9.04 5.06
C TYR A 158 -1.11 8.71 6.37
N TRP A 159 -1.80 7.57 6.47
CA TRP A 159 -2.62 7.24 7.62
C TRP A 159 -1.82 7.09 8.91
N LEU A 160 -0.69 6.40 8.85
CA LEU A 160 0.22 6.25 10.00
C LEU A 160 0.84 7.59 10.41
N TRP A 161 1.23 8.43 9.45
CA TRP A 161 1.75 9.75 9.71
C TRP A 161 0.70 10.67 10.34
N ALA A 162 -0.53 10.68 9.81
CA ALA A 162 -1.63 11.50 10.31
C ALA A 162 -1.93 11.20 11.78
N ASP A 163 -2.00 9.93 12.16
CA ASP A 163 -2.17 9.55 13.58
C ASP A 163 -1.01 10.07 14.44
N LEU A 164 0.24 9.88 14.01
CA LEU A 164 1.39 10.29 14.82
C LEU A 164 1.52 11.80 15.02
N ILE A 165 1.08 12.62 14.05
CA ILE A 165 1.18 14.08 14.16
C ILE A 165 -0.04 14.73 14.78
N ALA A 166 -1.17 14.01 14.88
CA ALA A 166 -2.39 14.51 15.49
C ALA A 166 -2.15 14.97 16.94
N PRO A 167 -2.86 15.99 17.42
CA PRO A 167 -2.82 16.38 18.82
C PRO A 167 -3.15 15.19 19.75
N GLN A 168 -2.47 15.09 20.89
CA GLN A 168 -2.68 13.97 21.81
C GLN A 168 -4.15 13.89 22.30
N SER A 169 -4.85 15.02 22.37
CA SER A 169 -6.27 15.10 22.71
C SER A 169 -7.19 14.38 21.72
N ASP A 170 -6.77 14.31 20.46
CA ASP A 170 -7.59 13.82 19.34
C ASP A 170 -7.27 12.34 19.02
N ARG A 171 -6.19 11.81 19.62
CA ARG A 171 -5.73 10.45 19.40
C ARG A 171 -6.43 9.46 20.32
N LEU A 172 -6.86 8.34 19.76
CA LEU A 172 -7.52 7.25 20.50
C LEU A 172 -6.55 6.11 20.82
N LEU A 173 -5.39 6.05 20.15
CA LEU A 173 -4.44 4.97 20.33
C LEU A 173 -3.57 5.18 21.56
N SER A 174 -3.53 4.17 22.45
CA SER A 174 -2.63 4.10 23.59
C SER A 174 -1.35 3.29 23.32
N SER A 175 -1.30 2.53 22.22
CA SER A 175 -0.19 1.66 21.85
C SER A 175 1.07 2.40 21.42
N VAL A 176 0.95 3.66 21.01
CA VAL A 176 2.05 4.48 20.51
C VAL A 176 1.93 5.92 21.01
N VAL A 177 3.08 6.51 21.34
CA VAL A 177 3.20 7.94 21.67
C VAL A 177 4.28 8.61 20.84
N ARG A 178 3.96 9.78 20.27
CA ARG A 178 4.96 10.62 19.62
C ARG A 178 5.85 11.29 20.67
N VAL A 179 7.17 11.19 20.47
CA VAL A 179 8.14 11.93 21.29
C VAL A 179 8.82 13.00 20.45
N HIS A 180 9.14 14.12 21.08
CA HIS A 180 9.73 15.28 20.39
C HIS A 180 11.25 15.35 20.50
N ARG A 181 11.86 14.49 21.29
CA ARG A 181 13.31 14.40 21.46
C ARG A 181 13.82 13.04 21.03
N GLN A 182 14.80 13.03 20.11
CA GLN A 182 15.35 11.79 19.51
C GLN A 182 15.86 10.78 20.55
N HIS A 183 16.44 11.25 21.67
CA HIS A 183 16.97 10.35 22.70
C HIS A 183 15.88 9.60 23.51
N GLN A 184 14.63 10.06 23.43
CA GLN A 184 13.48 9.42 24.06
C GLN A 184 12.84 8.35 23.18
N ALA A 185 13.20 8.31 21.89
CA ALA A 185 12.57 7.43 20.91
C ALA A 185 13.04 5.98 21.03
N ASP A 186 12.12 5.08 20.86
CA ASP A 186 12.40 3.67 20.60
C ASP A 186 12.61 3.43 19.11
N LEU A 187 11.82 4.12 18.26
CA LEU A 187 11.86 4.06 16.80
C LEU A 187 11.75 5.45 16.18
N PHE A 188 12.20 5.57 14.94
CA PHE A 188 12.20 6.79 14.15
C PHE A 188 11.32 6.61 12.92
N TYR A 189 10.27 7.40 12.78
CA TYR A 189 9.40 7.39 11.61
C TYR A 189 9.90 8.39 10.56
N VAL A 190 10.06 7.94 9.33
CA VAL A 190 10.49 8.76 8.19
C VAL A 190 9.28 9.12 7.34
N PRO A 191 8.75 10.36 7.45
CA PRO A 191 7.51 10.76 6.78
C PRO A 191 7.76 11.18 5.33
N PHE A 192 8.21 10.25 4.50
CA PHE A 192 8.41 10.50 3.08
C PHE A 192 7.32 9.83 2.24
N PHE A 193 6.48 10.64 1.59
CA PHE A 193 5.37 10.15 0.74
C PHE A 193 5.87 9.62 -0.60
N THR A 194 6.48 8.44 -0.55
CA THR A 194 7.11 7.81 -1.71
C THR A 194 6.13 7.45 -2.81
N THR A 195 4.89 7.12 -2.45
CA THR A 195 3.83 6.75 -3.40
C THR A 195 3.36 7.97 -4.18
N ILE A 196 3.13 9.10 -3.50
CA ILE A 196 2.71 10.35 -4.15
C ILE A 196 3.77 10.81 -5.14
N SER A 197 5.03 10.86 -4.72
CA SER A 197 6.14 11.26 -5.61
C SER A 197 6.28 10.32 -6.81
N PHE A 198 6.04 9.01 -6.64
CA PHE A 198 6.11 8.04 -7.71
C PHE A 198 5.03 8.25 -8.79
N PHE A 199 3.81 8.58 -8.40
CA PHE A 199 2.69 8.73 -9.33
C PHE A 199 2.57 10.12 -9.95
N LEU A 200 2.94 11.17 -9.21
CA LEU A 200 2.66 12.55 -9.61
C LEU A 200 3.89 13.31 -10.13
N MET A 201 5.09 12.79 -9.94
CA MET A 201 6.31 13.42 -10.44
C MET A 201 6.85 12.68 -11.66
N ASP A 202 7.48 13.43 -12.55
CA ASP A 202 8.24 12.85 -13.64
C ASP A 202 9.37 11.96 -13.14
N LYS A 203 9.72 10.96 -13.94
CA LYS A 203 10.66 9.89 -13.58
C LYS A 203 12.02 10.40 -13.11
N GLN A 204 12.58 11.45 -13.75
CA GLN A 204 13.92 11.95 -13.40
C GLN A 204 13.90 12.80 -12.13
N PRO A 205 13.01 13.82 -11.97
CA PRO A 205 12.83 14.53 -10.70
C PRO A 205 12.54 13.60 -9.53
N CYS A 206 11.65 12.61 -9.71
CA CYS A 206 11.33 11.62 -8.69
C CYS A 206 12.56 10.83 -8.23
N LYS A 207 13.42 10.38 -9.16
CA LYS A 207 14.67 9.70 -8.81
C LYS A 207 15.68 10.62 -8.13
N ALA A 208 15.74 11.91 -8.50
CA ALA A 208 16.56 12.89 -7.84
C ALA A 208 16.08 13.07 -6.38
N LEU A 209 14.79 13.26 -6.18
CA LEU A 209 14.17 13.38 -4.86
C LEU A 209 14.49 12.15 -3.98
N TYR A 210 14.46 10.95 -4.53
CA TYR A 210 14.83 9.72 -3.80
C TYR A 210 16.28 9.72 -3.33
N ARG A 211 17.21 10.20 -4.16
CA ARG A 211 18.63 10.31 -3.78
C ARG A 211 18.85 11.37 -2.70
N GLU A 212 18.14 12.50 -2.80
CA GLU A 212 18.21 13.55 -1.80
C GLU A 212 17.61 13.09 -0.47
N ALA A 213 16.47 12.39 -0.48
CA ALA A 213 15.88 11.80 0.72
C ALA A 213 16.82 10.78 1.36
N LEU A 214 17.44 9.90 0.56
CA LEU A 214 18.43 8.95 1.03
C LEU A 214 19.58 9.68 1.74
N LYS A 215 20.17 10.70 1.10
CA LYS A 215 21.26 11.48 1.70
C LYS A 215 20.82 12.11 3.00
N TRP A 216 19.67 12.79 2.99
CA TRP A 216 19.14 13.49 4.18
C TRP A 216 18.96 12.53 5.36
N ILE A 217 18.36 11.36 5.13
CA ILE A 217 18.11 10.35 6.17
C ILE A 217 19.44 9.78 6.69
N THR A 218 20.35 9.40 5.80
CA THR A 218 21.61 8.76 6.19
C THR A 218 22.58 9.73 6.88
N ASP A 219 22.42 11.04 6.69
CA ASP A 219 23.17 12.07 7.39
C ASP A 219 22.71 12.32 8.83
N GLN A 220 21.52 11.84 9.21
CA GLN A 220 20.98 12.03 10.56
C GLN A 220 21.83 11.30 11.63
N PRO A 221 22.08 11.94 12.79
CA PRO A 221 22.87 11.31 13.87
C PRO A 221 22.27 9.99 14.37
N ALA A 222 20.94 9.91 14.48
CA ALA A 222 20.26 8.70 14.89
C ALA A 222 20.42 7.56 13.87
N TRP A 223 20.37 7.89 12.55
CA TRP A 223 20.66 6.92 11.51
C TRP A 223 22.10 6.39 11.60
N LYS A 224 23.07 7.28 11.73
CA LYS A 224 24.49 6.89 11.86
C LYS A 224 24.75 6.01 13.07
N ARG A 225 24.07 6.28 14.19
CA ARG A 225 24.15 5.48 15.42
C ARG A 225 23.66 4.05 15.24
N SER A 226 22.53 3.84 14.55
CA SER A 226 21.87 2.54 14.43
C SER A 226 22.15 1.84 13.09
N GLY A 227 22.73 2.54 12.11
CA GLY A 227 22.77 2.10 10.71
C GLY A 227 21.38 1.94 10.11
N GLY A 228 20.41 2.72 10.60
CA GLY A 228 19.02 2.74 10.17
C GLY A 228 18.13 1.63 10.76
N ARG A 229 18.63 0.77 11.64
CA ARG A 229 17.90 -0.41 12.15
C ARG A 229 16.65 -0.08 12.96
N ASP A 230 16.58 1.09 13.55
CA ASP A 230 15.45 1.62 14.33
C ASP A 230 14.61 2.65 13.55
N HIS A 231 14.78 2.72 12.23
CA HIS A 231 14.06 3.65 11.36
C HIS A 231 12.98 2.95 10.55
N ILE A 232 11.77 3.49 10.60
CA ILE A 232 10.59 3.00 9.87
C ILE A 232 10.45 3.78 8.57
N LEU A 233 10.45 3.08 7.45
CA LEU A 233 10.20 3.62 6.12
C LEU A 233 8.94 2.97 5.53
N PRO A 234 7.82 3.70 5.40
CA PRO A 234 6.65 3.19 4.69
C PRO A 234 6.94 3.21 3.17
N VAL A 235 7.03 2.03 2.59
CA VAL A 235 7.29 1.82 1.16
C VAL A 235 6.26 0.84 0.60
N HIS A 236 4.99 1.21 0.74
CA HIS A 236 3.89 0.31 0.41
C HIS A 236 3.68 0.12 -1.10
N HIS A 237 4.03 1.11 -1.93
CA HIS A 237 3.98 0.90 -3.38
C HIS A 237 5.25 0.17 -3.88
N PRO A 238 5.10 -0.96 -4.58
CA PRO A 238 6.22 -1.83 -4.93
C PRO A 238 7.32 -1.19 -5.77
N TRP A 239 6.98 -0.22 -6.60
CA TRP A 239 7.92 0.47 -7.48
C TRP A 239 8.48 1.78 -6.89
N SER A 240 7.83 2.33 -5.85
CA SER A 240 8.30 3.55 -5.21
C SER A 240 9.65 3.31 -4.52
N PHE A 241 10.49 4.32 -4.44
CA PHE A 241 11.81 4.29 -3.79
C PHE A 241 12.78 3.21 -4.30
N LYS A 242 12.42 2.47 -5.37
CA LYS A 242 13.16 1.29 -5.87
C LYS A 242 14.64 1.57 -6.16
N SER A 243 14.98 2.75 -6.69
CA SER A 243 16.36 3.08 -7.08
C SER A 243 17.34 3.17 -5.90
N VAL A 244 16.84 3.38 -4.68
CA VAL A 244 17.67 3.61 -3.49
C VAL A 244 17.45 2.60 -2.35
N ARG A 245 16.47 1.70 -2.46
CA ARG A 245 16.13 0.70 -1.41
C ARG A 245 17.34 -0.08 -0.89
N ARG A 246 18.24 -0.47 -1.78
CA ARG A 246 19.44 -1.25 -1.41
C ARG A 246 20.33 -0.56 -0.37
N TYR A 247 20.27 0.77 -0.27
CA TYR A 247 21.08 1.55 0.66
C TYR A 247 20.42 1.71 2.03
N VAL A 248 19.13 1.39 2.14
CA VAL A 248 18.34 1.46 3.38
C VAL A 248 17.84 0.07 3.83
N LYS A 249 18.52 -1.00 3.42
CA LYS A 249 18.11 -2.39 3.69
C LYS A 249 17.98 -2.75 5.18
N ASN A 250 18.70 -2.04 6.05
CA ASN A 250 18.62 -2.26 7.49
C ASN A 250 17.39 -1.63 8.13
N ALA A 251 16.76 -0.64 7.47
CA ALA A 251 15.58 0.01 7.99
C ALA A 251 14.38 -0.95 8.03
N ILE A 252 13.42 -0.61 8.84
CA ILE A 252 12.15 -1.33 8.97
C ILE A 252 11.26 -0.87 7.83
N TRP A 253 10.85 -1.79 6.97
CA TRP A 253 9.98 -1.47 5.86
C TRP A 253 8.54 -1.86 6.18
N LEU A 254 7.61 -0.99 5.80
CA LEU A 254 6.18 -1.27 5.81
C LEU A 254 5.75 -1.52 4.36
N LEU A 255 5.33 -2.75 4.07
CA LEU A 255 5.24 -3.31 2.72
C LEU A 255 3.87 -3.92 2.45
N PRO A 256 3.45 -4.07 1.18
CA PRO A 256 2.23 -4.80 0.84
C PRO A 256 2.43 -6.32 0.82
N ASP A 257 3.64 -6.82 0.57
CA ASP A 257 4.00 -8.24 0.54
C ASP A 257 5.52 -8.46 0.51
N MET A 258 5.95 -9.70 0.53
CA MET A 258 7.36 -10.11 0.44
C MET A 258 7.90 -10.10 -0.99
N ASP A 259 7.05 -10.04 -2.00
CA ASP A 259 7.42 -10.22 -3.42
C ASP A 259 8.44 -11.34 -3.66
N SER A 260 8.08 -12.55 -3.32
CA SER A 260 8.88 -13.75 -3.56
C SER A 260 9.22 -13.97 -5.04
N THR A 261 8.49 -13.33 -5.95
CA THR A 261 8.77 -13.37 -7.40
C THR A 261 10.04 -12.60 -7.79
N GLY A 262 10.58 -11.76 -6.89
CA GLY A 262 11.77 -10.95 -7.13
C GLY A 262 11.58 -9.80 -8.14
N ASN A 263 10.33 -9.51 -8.56
CA ASN A 263 10.06 -8.42 -9.49
C ASN A 263 10.38 -7.05 -8.92
N TRP A 264 10.12 -6.85 -7.62
CA TRP A 264 10.25 -5.57 -6.92
C TRP A 264 11.35 -5.56 -5.88
N TYR A 265 11.46 -6.63 -5.10
CA TYR A 265 12.50 -6.82 -4.10
C TYR A 265 13.46 -7.92 -4.53
N LYS A 266 14.72 -7.73 -4.24
CA LYS A 266 15.70 -8.81 -4.42
C LYS A 266 15.63 -9.74 -3.20
N PRO A 267 15.89 -11.03 -3.37
CA PRO A 267 16.03 -11.94 -2.24
C PRO A 267 16.99 -11.38 -1.18
N GLY A 268 16.65 -11.54 0.10
CA GLY A 268 17.44 -11.03 1.22
C GLY A 268 17.34 -9.52 1.46
N GLN A 269 16.32 -8.83 0.96
CA GLN A 269 16.04 -7.43 1.28
C GLN A 269 14.90 -7.24 2.28
N VAL A 270 13.92 -8.13 2.29
CA VAL A 270 12.77 -8.10 3.18
C VAL A 270 12.88 -9.24 4.19
N PHE A 271 12.68 -8.94 5.46
CA PHE A 271 12.79 -9.88 6.57
C PHE A 271 11.68 -9.63 7.57
N LEU A 272 10.84 -10.62 7.81
CA LEU A 272 9.70 -10.50 8.74
C LEU A 272 10.12 -10.27 10.19
N GLU A 273 11.37 -10.52 10.56
CA GLU A 273 11.91 -10.22 11.88
C GLU A 273 11.93 -8.70 12.18
N LYS A 274 12.08 -7.86 11.14
CA LYS A 274 12.09 -6.40 11.27
C LYS A 274 10.97 -5.72 10.50
N ASP A 275 10.62 -6.22 9.31
CA ASP A 275 9.66 -5.61 8.41
C ASP A 275 8.21 -6.02 8.75
N LEU A 276 7.23 -5.24 8.31
CA LEU A 276 5.81 -5.56 8.45
C LEU A 276 5.11 -5.56 7.10
N ILE A 277 4.31 -6.60 6.89
CA ILE A 277 3.33 -6.64 5.82
C ILE A 277 2.07 -5.93 6.32
N LEU A 278 1.58 -4.98 5.52
CA LEU A 278 0.41 -4.17 5.85
C LEU A 278 -0.71 -4.37 4.83
N PRO A 279 -1.97 -4.29 5.27
CA PRO A 279 -3.09 -4.35 4.35
C PRO A 279 -3.10 -3.14 3.42
N TYR A 280 -3.56 -3.36 2.20
CA TYR A 280 -3.92 -2.25 1.33
C TYR A 280 -5.10 -1.50 1.94
N VAL A 281 -5.16 -0.19 1.72
CA VAL A 281 -6.37 0.59 2.00
C VAL A 281 -7.46 0.11 1.03
N PRO A 282 -8.64 -0.33 1.52
CA PRO A 282 -9.71 -0.81 0.65
C PRO A 282 -10.16 0.25 -0.37
N ASN A 283 -10.48 -0.20 -1.58
CA ASN A 283 -10.98 0.68 -2.65
C ASN A 283 -12.51 0.79 -2.68
N VAL A 284 -13.19 0.02 -1.83
CA VAL A 284 -14.64 -0.07 -1.77
C VAL A 284 -15.14 0.21 -0.36
N ASP A 285 -16.42 0.57 -0.23
CA ASP A 285 -17.03 0.89 1.06
C ASP A 285 -17.22 -0.34 1.94
N LEU A 286 -17.08 -0.16 3.23
CA LEU A 286 -17.45 -1.15 4.21
C LEU A 286 -18.93 -1.52 4.03
N CYS A 287 -19.20 -2.80 3.91
CA CYS A 287 -20.52 -3.35 4.08
C CYS A 287 -20.74 -3.59 5.57
N ASP A 288 -21.31 -2.59 6.24
CA ASP A 288 -21.63 -2.64 7.67
C ASP A 288 -22.72 -3.66 8.02
N ALA A 289 -23.10 -3.76 9.28
CA ALA A 289 -24.09 -4.74 9.74
C ALA A 289 -25.44 -4.61 8.98
N ARG A 290 -25.86 -3.40 8.66
CA ARG A 290 -27.09 -3.16 7.88
C ARG A 290 -26.92 -3.66 6.45
N CYS A 291 -25.88 -3.26 5.78
CA CYS A 291 -25.53 -3.72 4.44
C CYS A 291 -25.46 -5.26 4.39
N LEU A 292 -24.79 -5.90 5.36
CA LEU A 292 -24.69 -7.36 5.43
C LEU A 292 -26.04 -8.03 5.63
N SER A 293 -26.92 -7.47 6.48
CA SER A 293 -28.27 -8.02 6.69
C SER A 293 -29.13 -7.96 5.44
N GLU A 294 -28.93 -6.93 4.61
CA GLU A 294 -29.68 -6.74 3.36
C GLU A 294 -29.09 -7.56 2.19
N THR A 295 -27.77 -7.74 2.16
CA THR A 295 -27.06 -8.37 1.03
C THR A 295 -26.86 -9.87 1.18
N ASN A 296 -26.56 -10.38 2.38
CA ASN A 296 -26.25 -11.80 2.58
C ASN A 296 -27.36 -12.76 2.10
N PRO A 297 -28.66 -12.50 2.32
CA PRO A 297 -29.73 -13.36 1.79
C PRO A 297 -29.83 -13.35 0.27
N LYS A 298 -29.30 -12.32 -0.40
CA LYS A 298 -29.42 -12.06 -1.84
C LYS A 298 -28.14 -12.39 -2.62
N ARG A 299 -27.15 -13.05 -1.99
CA ARG A 299 -25.89 -13.45 -2.67
C ARG A 299 -26.16 -14.67 -3.56
N ASP A 300 -26.56 -14.41 -4.78
CA ASP A 300 -26.91 -15.40 -5.81
C ASP A 300 -25.67 -15.85 -6.61
N THR A 301 -24.67 -15.00 -6.76
CA THR A 301 -23.43 -15.33 -7.46
C THR A 301 -22.54 -16.20 -6.58
N LEU A 302 -22.11 -17.35 -7.10
CA LEU A 302 -21.21 -18.25 -6.38
C LEU A 302 -19.83 -17.65 -6.23
N LEU A 303 -19.20 -17.24 -7.34
CA LEU A 303 -17.82 -16.78 -7.38
C LEU A 303 -17.69 -15.53 -8.25
N PHE A 304 -17.01 -14.51 -7.75
CA PHE A 304 -16.78 -13.24 -8.43
C PHE A 304 -15.30 -12.89 -8.53
N PHE A 305 -14.90 -12.36 -9.67
CA PHE A 305 -13.61 -11.70 -9.87
C PHE A 305 -13.73 -10.53 -10.83
N ARG A 306 -13.23 -9.37 -10.42
CA ARG A 306 -13.06 -8.22 -11.31
C ARG A 306 -11.65 -7.66 -11.17
N GLY A 307 -10.90 -7.63 -12.27
CA GLY A 307 -9.53 -7.13 -12.26
C GLY A 307 -8.78 -7.46 -13.53
N ARG A 308 -7.54 -7.00 -13.65
CA ARG A 308 -6.72 -7.35 -14.81
C ARG A 308 -6.52 -8.86 -14.88
N LEU A 309 -6.95 -9.44 -16.00
CA LEU A 309 -6.94 -10.90 -16.22
C LEU A 309 -5.55 -11.43 -16.60
N LYS A 310 -4.70 -10.58 -17.21
CA LYS A 310 -3.34 -10.97 -17.61
C LYS A 310 -2.32 -10.39 -16.63
N ARG A 311 -1.74 -11.24 -15.79
CA ARG A 311 -0.71 -10.93 -14.79
C ARG A 311 0.30 -12.08 -14.71
N ASN A 312 1.51 -11.80 -14.18
CA ASN A 312 2.63 -12.73 -14.24
C ASN A 312 2.87 -13.55 -12.97
N ALA A 313 2.50 -13.04 -11.79
CA ALA A 313 2.71 -13.74 -10.54
C ALA A 313 1.90 -15.05 -10.48
N GLY A 314 2.36 -16.00 -9.67
CA GLY A 314 1.76 -17.31 -9.56
C GLY A 314 1.72 -18.08 -10.89
N GLY A 315 2.75 -17.95 -11.74
CA GLY A 315 2.80 -18.66 -13.03
C GLY A 315 1.67 -18.28 -13.98
N LYS A 316 1.27 -17.00 -14.00
CA LYS A 316 0.13 -16.47 -14.78
C LYS A 316 -1.22 -17.05 -14.32
N ILE A 317 -1.36 -17.30 -13.04
CA ILE A 317 -2.52 -17.98 -12.45
C ILE A 317 -3.87 -17.40 -12.92
N ARG A 318 -3.98 -16.05 -13.03
CA ARG A 318 -5.24 -15.43 -13.50
C ARG A 318 -5.67 -15.88 -14.88
N SER A 319 -4.72 -15.96 -15.82
CA SER A 319 -5.04 -16.39 -17.19
C SER A 319 -5.50 -17.85 -17.24
N LYS A 320 -4.93 -18.72 -16.39
CA LYS A 320 -5.34 -20.11 -16.27
C LYS A 320 -6.75 -20.23 -15.66
N LEU A 321 -7.02 -19.47 -14.60
CA LEU A 321 -8.33 -19.41 -13.95
C LEU A 321 -9.44 -18.87 -14.87
N VAL A 322 -9.11 -17.90 -15.73
CA VAL A 322 -10.08 -17.38 -16.71
C VAL A 322 -10.49 -18.47 -17.70
N VAL A 323 -9.56 -19.28 -18.16
CA VAL A 323 -9.86 -20.40 -19.08
C VAL A 323 -10.78 -21.42 -18.41
N GLU A 324 -10.54 -21.72 -17.15
CA GLU A 324 -11.27 -22.75 -16.40
C GLU A 324 -12.68 -22.30 -15.96
N LEU A 325 -12.84 -21.01 -15.61
CA LEU A 325 -14.00 -20.53 -14.84
C LEU A 325 -14.97 -19.65 -15.63
N ARG A 326 -14.58 -19.09 -16.78
CA ARG A 326 -15.34 -18.03 -17.45
C ARG A 326 -16.75 -18.45 -17.89
N GLU A 327 -16.89 -19.69 -18.36
CA GLU A 327 -18.16 -20.22 -18.88
C GLU A 327 -18.99 -20.96 -17.81
N ALA A 328 -18.54 -20.92 -16.54
CA ALA A 328 -19.15 -21.70 -15.48
C ALA A 328 -20.39 -20.99 -14.89
N ASP A 329 -21.44 -21.75 -14.65
CA ASP A 329 -22.67 -21.24 -14.06
C ASP A 329 -22.46 -20.70 -12.63
N GLY A 330 -23.02 -19.52 -12.36
CA GLY A 330 -22.88 -18.82 -11.08
C GLY A 330 -21.52 -18.13 -10.89
N VAL A 331 -20.70 -18.03 -11.93
CA VAL A 331 -19.36 -17.39 -11.88
C VAL A 331 -19.35 -16.12 -12.74
N ILE A 332 -18.81 -15.05 -12.18
CA ILE A 332 -18.60 -13.79 -12.89
C ILE A 332 -17.12 -13.45 -12.87
N ILE A 333 -16.48 -13.44 -14.06
CA ILE A 333 -15.10 -13.02 -14.25
C ILE A 333 -15.04 -11.90 -15.27
N GLU A 334 -14.59 -10.72 -14.83
CA GLU A 334 -14.57 -9.51 -15.61
C GLU A 334 -13.20 -8.85 -15.65
N GLU A 335 -12.86 -8.23 -16.81
CA GLU A 335 -11.72 -7.33 -16.89
C GLU A 335 -12.00 -6.06 -16.08
N GLY A 336 -11.09 -5.71 -15.18
CA GLY A 336 -11.22 -4.52 -14.36
C GLY A 336 -10.94 -3.24 -15.16
N THR A 337 -11.85 -2.30 -15.10
CA THR A 337 -11.70 -0.95 -15.66
C THR A 337 -11.18 0.01 -14.58
N ALA A 338 -10.37 0.99 -14.99
CA ALA A 338 -9.99 2.09 -14.12
C ALA A 338 -11.16 3.06 -13.94
N GLY A 339 -11.20 3.74 -12.81
CA GLY A 339 -12.19 4.80 -12.55
C GLY A 339 -13.24 4.41 -11.53
N GLU A 340 -14.10 5.38 -11.22
CA GLU A 340 -15.13 5.22 -10.20
C GLU A 340 -16.15 4.18 -10.59
N GLY A 341 -16.65 4.18 -11.84
CA GLY A 341 -17.54 3.14 -12.33
C GLY A 341 -16.93 1.74 -12.25
N GLY A 342 -15.59 1.63 -12.32
CA GLY A 342 -14.89 0.35 -12.10
C GLY A 342 -14.90 -0.10 -10.66
N LYS A 343 -14.78 0.82 -9.71
CA LYS A 343 -14.87 0.55 -8.26
C LYS A 343 -16.29 0.17 -7.86
N GLU A 344 -17.26 0.94 -8.32
CA GLU A 344 -18.67 0.68 -8.05
C GLU A 344 -19.11 -0.69 -8.57
N ALA A 345 -18.76 -1.03 -9.81
CA ALA A 345 -19.04 -2.35 -10.38
C ALA A 345 -18.38 -3.47 -9.58
N ALA A 346 -17.14 -3.26 -9.10
CA ALA A 346 -16.47 -4.23 -8.23
C ALA A 346 -17.21 -4.38 -6.89
N GLN A 347 -17.61 -3.28 -6.25
CA GLN A 347 -18.36 -3.28 -4.99
C GLN A 347 -19.69 -4.00 -5.12
N ILE A 348 -20.46 -3.70 -6.17
CA ILE A 348 -21.74 -4.35 -6.45
C ILE A 348 -21.54 -5.86 -6.67
N GLY A 349 -20.54 -6.24 -7.50
CA GLY A 349 -20.25 -7.63 -7.76
C GLY A 349 -19.85 -8.40 -6.49
N MET A 350 -18.98 -7.82 -5.65
CA MET A 350 -18.56 -8.42 -4.38
C MET A 350 -19.73 -8.58 -3.40
N ARG A 351 -20.62 -7.57 -3.31
CA ARG A 351 -21.78 -7.62 -2.41
C ARG A 351 -22.86 -8.60 -2.85
N LYS A 352 -22.90 -8.98 -4.14
CA LYS A 352 -23.81 -10.01 -4.69
C LYS A 352 -23.26 -11.41 -4.63
N SER A 353 -21.97 -11.58 -4.28
CA SER A 353 -21.28 -12.85 -4.40
C SER A 353 -21.01 -13.48 -3.03
N ARG A 354 -21.03 -14.81 -2.97
CA ARG A 354 -20.66 -15.58 -1.77
C ARG A 354 -19.14 -15.62 -1.61
N PHE A 355 -18.44 -15.91 -2.71
CA PHE A 355 -17.00 -16.02 -2.75
C PHE A 355 -16.40 -15.01 -3.72
N CYS A 356 -15.23 -14.45 -3.35
CA CYS A 356 -14.48 -13.51 -4.16
C CYS A 356 -13.08 -14.05 -4.44
N LEU A 357 -12.77 -14.26 -5.71
CA LEU A 357 -11.48 -14.80 -6.12
C LEU A 357 -10.36 -13.78 -5.87
N SER A 358 -9.34 -14.19 -5.15
CA SER A 358 -8.17 -13.38 -4.80
C SER A 358 -6.87 -14.03 -5.28
N PRO A 359 -6.63 -14.11 -6.61
CA PRO A 359 -5.44 -14.70 -7.18
C PRO A 359 -4.28 -13.71 -7.17
N ALA A 360 -3.04 -14.23 -7.10
CA ALA A 360 -1.83 -13.44 -7.27
C ALA A 360 -1.91 -12.54 -8.50
N GLY A 361 -1.34 -11.33 -8.40
CA GLY A 361 -1.42 -10.28 -9.42
C GLY A 361 -0.08 -9.99 -10.09
N ASP A 362 0.44 -8.79 -9.86
CA ASP A 362 1.82 -8.45 -10.22
C ASP A 362 2.81 -9.01 -9.19
N THR A 363 2.32 -9.19 -7.96
CA THR A 363 2.97 -9.84 -6.83
C THR A 363 2.01 -10.85 -6.20
N PRO A 364 2.44 -11.60 -5.18
CA PRO A 364 1.57 -12.51 -4.45
C PRO A 364 0.32 -11.85 -3.86
N SER A 365 0.40 -10.59 -3.43
CA SER A 365 -0.73 -9.87 -2.82
C SER A 365 -1.59 -9.10 -3.83
N SER A 366 -2.78 -8.70 -3.36
CA SER A 366 -3.69 -7.85 -4.14
C SER A 366 -4.63 -7.08 -3.21
N ALA A 367 -4.91 -5.81 -3.53
CA ALA A 367 -5.90 -5.00 -2.82
C ALA A 367 -7.31 -5.64 -2.80
N ARG A 368 -7.63 -6.48 -3.78
CA ARG A 368 -8.93 -7.17 -3.87
C ARG A 368 -9.23 -8.08 -2.70
N LEU A 369 -8.22 -8.62 -2.05
CA LEU A 369 -8.39 -9.38 -0.83
C LEU A 369 -9.10 -8.54 0.24
N PHE A 370 -8.62 -7.32 0.45
CA PHE A 370 -9.17 -6.41 1.46
C PHE A 370 -10.51 -5.82 1.01
N ASP A 371 -10.67 -5.54 -0.28
CA ASP A 371 -11.95 -5.13 -0.87
C ASP A 371 -13.03 -6.22 -0.64
N ALA A 372 -12.69 -7.49 -0.82
CA ALA A 372 -13.59 -8.61 -0.56
C ALA A 372 -13.96 -8.71 0.93
N ILE A 373 -12.98 -8.60 1.82
CA ILE A 373 -13.21 -8.66 3.28
C ILE A 373 -14.21 -7.59 3.71
N VAL A 374 -13.97 -6.32 3.33
CA VAL A 374 -14.84 -5.22 3.76
C VAL A 374 -16.21 -5.22 3.05
N SER A 375 -16.35 -5.96 1.93
CA SER A 375 -17.61 -6.18 1.24
C SER A 375 -18.41 -7.37 1.80
N GLY A 376 -17.89 -8.09 2.79
CA GLY A 376 -18.52 -9.31 3.32
C GLY A 376 -18.54 -10.48 2.33
N CYS A 377 -17.66 -10.47 1.31
CA CYS A 377 -17.49 -11.54 0.35
C CYS A 377 -16.31 -12.42 0.79
N ILE A 378 -16.51 -13.73 0.93
CA ILE A 378 -15.49 -14.65 1.43
C ILE A 378 -14.35 -14.74 0.41
N PRO A 379 -13.12 -14.28 0.74
CA PRO A 379 -12.00 -14.37 -0.18
C PRO A 379 -11.59 -15.82 -0.44
N VAL A 380 -11.36 -16.16 -1.69
CA VAL A 380 -10.70 -17.41 -2.11
C VAL A 380 -9.29 -17.05 -2.56
N ILE A 381 -8.33 -17.27 -1.69
CA ILE A 381 -6.94 -16.89 -1.89
C ILE A 381 -6.25 -17.99 -2.71
N ILE A 382 -5.74 -17.59 -3.89
CA ILE A 382 -4.97 -18.47 -4.79
C ILE A 382 -3.61 -17.80 -5.02
N SER A 383 -2.75 -17.93 -4.03
CA SER A 383 -1.42 -17.35 -4.01
C SER A 383 -0.57 -18.10 -3.00
N ASP A 384 0.22 -19.09 -3.48
CA ASP A 384 0.98 -20.01 -2.64
C ASP A 384 2.12 -19.35 -1.86
N GLU A 385 2.50 -18.12 -2.25
CA GLU A 385 3.62 -17.37 -1.67
C GLU A 385 3.15 -16.08 -0.97
N LEU A 386 1.87 -16.00 -0.61
CA LEU A 386 1.30 -14.82 0.04
C LEU A 386 1.60 -14.81 1.54
N GLU A 387 2.26 -13.76 1.98
CA GLU A 387 2.35 -13.39 3.39
C GLU A 387 1.24 -12.40 3.73
N LEU A 388 0.49 -12.67 4.77
CA LEU A 388 -0.69 -11.88 5.14
C LEU A 388 -0.37 -10.85 6.22
N PRO A 389 -0.99 -9.65 6.16
CA PRO A 389 -0.87 -8.66 7.22
C PRO A 389 -1.38 -9.21 8.56
N PHE A 390 -0.63 -8.95 9.63
CA PHE A 390 -1.06 -9.28 10.99
C PHE A 390 -1.38 -10.77 11.23
N GLU A 391 -0.85 -11.69 10.43
CA GLU A 391 -1.16 -13.12 10.50
C GLU A 391 -0.82 -13.76 11.87
N GLY A 392 0.15 -13.19 12.58
CA GLY A 392 0.44 -13.59 13.97
C GLY A 392 -0.64 -13.21 14.99
N ILE A 393 -1.60 -12.36 14.61
CA ILE A 393 -2.69 -11.87 15.45
C ILE A 393 -4.04 -12.33 14.90
N LEU A 394 -4.24 -12.22 13.58
CA LEU A 394 -5.49 -12.51 12.90
C LEU A 394 -5.48 -13.91 12.30
N ASP A 395 -6.49 -14.73 12.61
CA ASP A 395 -6.65 -16.04 12.00
C ASP A 395 -7.49 -15.95 10.71
N TYR A 396 -6.80 -15.82 9.58
CA TYR A 396 -7.45 -15.70 8.26
C TYR A 396 -8.27 -16.93 7.86
N ARG A 397 -8.04 -18.11 8.45
CA ARG A 397 -8.86 -19.32 8.16
C ARG A 397 -10.30 -19.16 8.58
N LYS A 398 -10.59 -18.19 9.48
CA LYS A 398 -11.95 -17.85 9.91
C LYS A 398 -12.71 -16.99 8.90
N ILE A 399 -12.00 -16.34 7.97
CA ILE A 399 -12.57 -15.33 7.06
C ILE A 399 -12.24 -15.56 5.58
N ALA A 400 -11.33 -16.47 5.24
CA ALA A 400 -10.87 -16.71 3.88
C ALA A 400 -10.65 -18.21 3.63
N LEU A 401 -10.71 -18.60 2.37
CA LEU A 401 -10.35 -19.94 1.90
C LEU A 401 -8.98 -19.88 1.23
N PHE A 402 -8.14 -20.85 1.56
CA PHE A 402 -6.82 -21.03 0.94
C PHE A 402 -6.87 -22.19 -0.02
N VAL A 403 -6.57 -21.92 -1.28
CA VAL A 403 -6.56 -22.94 -2.34
C VAL A 403 -5.22 -22.89 -3.05
N SER A 404 -4.56 -24.03 -3.20
CA SER A 404 -3.29 -24.10 -3.93
C SER A 404 -3.48 -23.70 -5.40
N SER A 405 -2.48 -23.08 -5.99
CA SER A 405 -2.53 -22.71 -7.42
C SER A 405 -2.74 -23.93 -8.32
N ASP A 406 -2.20 -25.09 -7.95
CA ASP A 406 -2.33 -26.33 -8.71
C ASP A 406 -3.75 -26.91 -8.64
N ASP A 407 -4.39 -26.89 -7.47
CA ASP A 407 -5.76 -27.39 -7.34
C ASP A 407 -6.77 -26.44 -8.02
N ALA A 408 -6.54 -25.15 -7.90
CA ALA A 408 -7.43 -24.14 -8.47
C ALA A 408 -7.58 -24.21 -10.00
N VAL A 409 -6.58 -24.74 -10.70
CA VAL A 409 -6.59 -24.86 -12.17
C VAL A 409 -6.98 -26.26 -12.66
N LYS A 410 -7.25 -27.20 -11.76
CA LYS A 410 -7.79 -28.52 -12.15
C LYS A 410 -9.23 -28.38 -12.64
N PRO A 411 -9.60 -28.99 -13.77
CA PRO A 411 -10.94 -28.87 -14.33
C PRO A 411 -12.04 -29.20 -13.33
N GLY A 412 -12.96 -28.24 -13.11
CA GLY A 412 -14.13 -28.37 -12.24
C GLY A 412 -13.84 -28.45 -10.74
N TRP A 413 -12.58 -28.62 -10.30
CA TRP A 413 -12.24 -28.83 -8.91
C TRP A 413 -12.67 -27.68 -8.00
N LEU A 414 -12.30 -26.45 -8.34
CA LEU A 414 -12.59 -25.29 -7.53
C LEU A 414 -14.10 -25.06 -7.37
N LEU A 415 -14.86 -25.21 -8.47
CA LEU A 415 -16.30 -25.02 -8.43
C LEU A 415 -16.99 -26.10 -7.59
N LYS A 416 -16.55 -27.35 -7.70
CA LYS A 416 -17.04 -28.45 -6.85
C LYS A 416 -16.75 -28.15 -5.38
N TYR A 417 -15.52 -27.78 -5.05
CA TYR A 417 -15.11 -27.43 -3.69
C TYR A 417 -16.00 -26.32 -3.08
N LEU A 418 -16.26 -25.25 -3.84
CA LEU A 418 -17.09 -24.13 -3.37
C LEU A 418 -18.60 -24.49 -3.26
N LYS A 419 -19.11 -25.33 -4.18
CA LYS A 419 -20.50 -25.80 -4.16
C LYS A 419 -20.77 -26.78 -3.01
N ASP A 420 -19.79 -27.60 -2.67
CA ASP A 420 -19.88 -28.61 -1.60
C ASP A 420 -19.78 -28.01 -0.18
N MET A 421 -19.46 -26.70 -0.06
CA MET A 421 -19.37 -26.05 1.24
C MET A 421 -20.73 -25.96 1.95
N ARG A 422 -20.75 -26.35 3.20
CA ARG A 422 -21.96 -26.32 4.05
C ARG A 422 -22.43 -24.86 4.24
N PRO A 423 -23.74 -24.57 4.03
CA PRO A 423 -24.29 -23.22 4.22
C PRO A 423 -24.04 -22.63 5.61
N ALA A 424 -24.03 -23.47 6.65
CA ALA A 424 -23.70 -23.04 8.01
C ALA A 424 -22.27 -22.49 8.13
N HIS A 425 -21.31 -23.13 7.46
CA HIS A 425 -19.91 -22.66 7.48
C HIS A 425 -19.75 -21.35 6.69
N ILE A 426 -20.42 -21.21 5.55
CA ILE A 426 -20.45 -19.95 4.79
C ILE A 426 -21.00 -18.81 5.67
N LYS A 427 -22.11 -19.04 6.38
CA LYS A 427 -22.69 -18.05 7.28
C LYS A 427 -21.76 -17.68 8.42
N GLU A 428 -21.08 -18.65 9.02
CA GLU A 428 -20.06 -18.43 10.06
C GLU A 428 -18.91 -17.55 9.55
N MET A 429 -18.35 -17.86 8.38
CA MET A 429 -17.29 -17.05 7.76
C MET A 429 -17.74 -15.62 7.49
N GLN A 430 -18.98 -15.42 7.00
CA GLN A 430 -19.54 -14.09 6.76
C GLN A 430 -19.73 -13.29 8.06
N GLN A 431 -20.14 -13.94 9.15
CA GLN A 431 -20.21 -13.30 10.47
C GLN A 431 -18.82 -12.91 10.98
N ASN A 432 -17.84 -13.75 10.76
CA ASN A 432 -16.44 -13.44 11.09
C ASN A 432 -15.89 -12.28 10.24
N LEU A 433 -16.23 -12.22 8.95
CA LEU A 433 -15.84 -11.09 8.09
C LEU A 433 -16.36 -9.76 8.64
N ALA A 434 -17.61 -9.71 9.14
CA ALA A 434 -18.17 -8.52 9.77
C ALA A 434 -17.33 -8.05 10.98
N LYS A 435 -16.82 -9.00 11.80
CA LYS A 435 -15.98 -8.70 12.96
C LYS A 435 -14.57 -8.28 12.56
N TYR A 436 -13.98 -8.98 11.58
CA TYR A 436 -12.57 -8.78 11.18
C TYR A 436 -12.37 -7.56 10.29
N SER A 437 -13.39 -7.09 9.56
CA SER A 437 -13.27 -5.98 8.61
C SER A 437 -12.65 -4.71 9.22
N ARG A 438 -12.91 -4.43 10.50
CA ARG A 438 -12.34 -3.28 11.22
C ARG A 438 -10.81 -3.26 11.23
N HIS A 439 -10.16 -4.43 11.21
CA HIS A 439 -8.70 -4.55 11.22
C HIS A 439 -8.04 -4.12 9.91
N PHE A 440 -8.84 -3.83 8.88
CA PHE A 440 -8.40 -3.44 7.56
C PHE A 440 -8.86 -2.02 7.16
N LEU A 441 -9.54 -1.31 8.07
CA LEU A 441 -10.07 0.03 7.83
C LEU A 441 -9.19 1.08 8.50
N TYR A 442 -8.36 1.74 7.69
CA TYR A 442 -7.63 2.92 8.11
C TYR A 442 -8.58 4.08 8.39
N SER A 443 -8.28 4.89 9.40
CA SER A 443 -9.19 5.96 9.83
C SER A 443 -8.47 7.15 10.46
N SER A 444 -9.15 8.29 10.52
CA SER A 444 -8.71 9.47 11.26
C SER A 444 -9.88 10.01 12.10
N PRO A 445 -9.79 9.98 13.44
CA PRO A 445 -8.70 9.39 14.24
C PRO A 445 -8.58 7.88 14.08
N ALA A 446 -7.36 7.38 14.21
CA ALA A 446 -7.08 5.94 14.15
C ALA A 446 -7.79 5.20 15.29
N GLN A 447 -8.45 4.10 14.96
CA GLN A 447 -9.26 3.35 15.91
C GLN A 447 -8.47 2.24 16.62
N PRO A 448 -8.77 1.94 17.89
CA PRO A 448 -8.24 0.75 18.53
C PRO A 448 -8.53 -0.51 17.72
N LEU A 449 -7.55 -1.39 17.62
CA LEU A 449 -7.58 -2.60 16.78
C LEU A 449 -7.72 -2.35 15.27
N GLY A 450 -7.72 -1.09 14.83
CA GLY A 450 -7.54 -0.75 13.42
C GLY A 450 -6.12 -1.07 12.93
N PRO A 451 -5.89 -0.99 11.61
CA PRO A 451 -4.58 -1.36 11.06
C PRO A 451 -3.44 -0.51 11.62
N GLU A 452 -3.66 0.77 11.93
CA GLU A 452 -2.67 1.64 12.56
C GLU A 452 -2.27 1.12 13.94
N ASP A 453 -3.25 0.77 14.77
CA ASP A 453 -3.00 0.23 16.12
C ASP A 453 -2.26 -1.11 16.08
N LEU A 454 -2.68 -2.00 15.16
CA LEU A 454 -2.02 -3.29 14.97
C LEU A 454 -0.57 -3.15 14.51
N VAL A 455 -0.27 -2.16 13.66
CA VAL A 455 1.12 -1.83 13.27
C VAL A 455 1.95 -1.52 14.50
N TRP A 456 1.48 -0.63 15.38
CA TRP A 456 2.25 -0.22 16.54
C TRP A 456 2.40 -1.34 17.56
N LYS A 457 1.37 -2.15 17.76
CA LYS A 457 1.44 -3.33 18.64
C LYS A 457 2.46 -4.35 18.12
N MET A 458 2.44 -4.67 16.83
CA MET A 458 3.44 -5.57 16.24
C MET A 458 4.86 -4.99 16.30
N MET A 459 5.00 -3.67 16.06
CA MET A 459 6.29 -3.00 16.15
C MET A 459 6.84 -3.02 17.57
N ALA A 460 5.99 -2.84 18.59
CA ALA A 460 6.40 -2.95 19.99
C ALA A 460 7.00 -4.33 20.30
N GLY A 461 6.41 -5.41 19.79
CA GLY A 461 6.96 -6.76 19.91
C GLY A 461 8.34 -6.94 19.24
N LYS A 462 8.64 -6.17 18.17
CA LYS A 462 9.93 -6.24 17.46
C LYS A 462 11.04 -5.37 18.08
N VAL A 463 10.70 -4.37 18.88
CA VAL A 463 11.65 -3.36 19.42
C VAL A 463 12.80 -3.98 20.19
N VAL A 464 12.55 -5.01 20.98
CA VAL A 464 13.60 -5.68 21.76
C VAL A 464 14.67 -6.27 20.85
N ASN A 465 14.27 -6.96 19.78
CA ASN A 465 15.20 -7.52 18.80
C ASN A 465 15.91 -6.41 18.01
N ILE A 466 15.22 -5.36 17.62
CA ILE A 466 15.79 -4.19 16.94
C ILE A 466 16.88 -3.56 17.80
N LYS A 467 16.60 -3.32 19.09
CA LYS A 467 17.58 -2.79 20.06
C LYS A 467 18.78 -3.73 20.23
N LEU A 468 18.52 -5.03 20.32
CA LEU A 468 19.58 -6.04 20.42
C LEU A 468 20.52 -5.98 19.19
N HIS A 469 19.96 -5.99 18.00
CA HIS A 469 20.74 -5.91 16.76
C HIS A 469 21.49 -4.58 16.62
N THR A 470 20.88 -3.47 17.03
CA THR A 470 21.52 -2.15 17.05
C THR A 470 22.72 -2.15 18.00
N ARG A 471 22.54 -2.58 19.25
CA ARG A 471 23.63 -2.66 20.24
C ARG A 471 24.73 -3.61 19.80
N ARG A 472 24.36 -4.73 19.19
CA ARG A 472 25.31 -5.73 18.68
C ARG A 472 26.18 -5.18 17.57
N SER A 473 25.58 -4.37 16.66
CA SER A 473 26.32 -3.72 15.57
C SER A 473 27.27 -2.61 16.04
N GLN A 474 27.05 -2.05 17.23
CA GLN A 474 27.87 -1.01 17.84
C GLN A 474 29.07 -1.58 18.65
N ARG A 475 29.06 -2.89 18.94
CA ARG A 475 30.19 -3.52 19.64
C ARG A 475 31.36 -3.67 18.66
N VAL A 476 32.39 -2.87 18.88
CA VAL A 476 33.67 -3.00 18.19
C VAL A 476 34.57 -3.89 19.05
N VAL A 477 34.85 -5.10 18.59
CA VAL A 477 35.83 -5.95 19.21
C VAL A 477 37.08 -5.89 18.34
N GLN A 478 38.14 -5.31 18.87
CA GLN A 478 39.41 -5.18 18.16
C GLN A 478 39.97 -6.59 17.91
N GLY A 479 40.20 -6.93 16.62
CA GLY A 479 40.71 -8.26 16.23
C GLY A 479 39.64 -9.36 16.10
N SER A 480 38.35 -9.10 16.35
CA SER A 480 37.30 -10.07 16.04
C SER A 480 37.01 -10.10 14.55
N ARG A 481 36.98 -11.29 13.96
CA ARG A 481 36.37 -11.50 12.65
C ARG A 481 34.92 -11.05 12.70
N ASN A 482 34.47 -10.31 11.69
CA ASN A 482 33.11 -9.81 11.56
C ASN A 482 32.13 -10.87 12.05
N GLY A 483 31.30 -10.47 13.02
CA GLY A 483 30.38 -11.39 13.67
C GLY A 483 29.55 -12.16 12.68
N CYS A 484 29.27 -13.40 13.00
CA CYS A 484 28.45 -14.31 12.22
C CYS A 484 27.22 -13.59 11.70
N THR A 485 27.20 -13.27 10.43
CA THR A 485 25.96 -13.21 9.68
C THR A 485 25.47 -14.64 9.65
N CYS A 486 24.38 -14.95 10.38
CA CYS A 486 23.69 -16.22 10.21
C CYS A 486 23.01 -16.20 8.82
N GLU A 487 23.82 -16.37 7.78
CA GLU A 487 23.32 -16.82 6.50
C GLU A 487 23.06 -18.32 6.68
N CYS A 488 21.79 -18.72 6.75
CA CYS A 488 21.44 -20.12 6.53
C CYS A 488 21.88 -20.48 5.11
N LYS A 489 23.09 -21.03 4.98
CA LYS A 489 23.45 -21.73 3.75
C LYS A 489 22.53 -22.92 3.66
N VAL A 490 21.66 -22.88 2.68
CA VAL A 490 20.96 -24.10 2.21
C VAL A 490 22.07 -25.04 1.75
N SER A 491 22.46 -25.97 2.61
CA SER A 491 23.35 -27.04 2.23
C SER A 491 22.61 -27.89 1.22
N ASN A 492 23.10 -27.94 -0.01
CA ASN A 492 22.72 -28.94 -0.98
C ASN A 492 22.99 -30.31 -0.34
N ILE A 493 21.94 -30.95 0.13
CA ILE A 493 21.98 -32.36 0.50
C ILE A 493 22.03 -33.12 -0.82
N THR A 494 23.23 -33.35 -1.33
CA THR A 494 23.45 -34.40 -2.30
C THR A 494 23.37 -35.71 -1.55
N ASN A 495 22.31 -36.47 -1.79
CA ASN A 495 22.15 -37.86 -1.39
C ASN A 495 23.29 -38.68 -1.98
N THR A 496 24.27 -39.02 -1.15
CA THR A 496 25.11 -40.17 -1.37
C THR A 496 24.72 -41.21 -0.33
N ALA A 497 23.77 -42.06 -0.70
CA ALA A 497 23.56 -43.32 -0.05
C ALA A 497 24.76 -44.23 -0.40
N SER A 498 25.72 -44.39 0.50
CA SER A 498 26.69 -45.48 0.46
C SER A 498 26.12 -46.63 1.27
N VAL A 499 25.71 -47.67 0.53
CA VAL A 499 25.47 -49.03 1.04
C VAL A 499 26.78 -49.52 1.65
N ILE A 500 26.74 -49.88 2.93
CA ILE A 500 27.77 -50.73 3.53
C ILE A 500 27.11 -52.08 3.85
N SER A 501 27.63 -53.09 3.23
CA SER A 501 27.39 -54.51 3.43
C SER A 501 27.66 -54.97 4.86
#